data_5851741e54f08592713ea2b7e8cd1a82
#
_entry.id   5851741e54f08592713ea2b7e8cd1a82
#
_cell.length_a   1.000
_cell.length_b   1.000
_cell.length_c   1.000
_cell.angle_alpha   90.00
_cell.angle_beta   90.00
_cell.angle_gamma   90.00
#
_symmetry.space_group_name_H-M   'P 1'
#
loop_
_entity.id
_entity.type
_entity.pdbx_description
1 polymer ?
#
loop_
_entity_poly.entity_id
_entity_poly.type
_entity_poly.pdbx_seq_one_letter_code
_entity_poly.pdbx_strand_id
1 'polypeptide(L)'
;MLGDLQKTVSRNDQHDADDFIHAASQLMSSQFLYADRPVHRDSYFLIAGNLDYFRNLFEAIGWSLIYQPDEAFLGILPQGEQRVLKLKLDESLLMLCLRQQYEQKLENFEVEGGKAYTSTDELLRLFANLTGKDIPNETRLKEVLSLFTRHGLIERGKLDETDPKNIPLRINPTIRQVVVEDYIGQLEALCDVDIRDQLESEEDHPAEAEAEAEDAAVGARSAREQKNDATQQAEDEALEQASSAQPTAEDSPPRTDDQAQETQS
;
A
#
# COMPACT_ATOMS: atom_id res chain seq x y z
N MET A 1 20.80 30.19 7.05
CA MET A 1 19.94 29.50 6.10
C MET A 1 19.44 30.38 4.95
N LEU A 2 18.57 31.42 5.15
CA LEU A 2 18.14 32.27 4.03
C LEU A 2 19.30 32.99 3.31
N GLY A 3 20.30 33.48 4.04
CA GLY A 3 21.49 34.08 3.47
C GLY A 3 22.38 33.07 2.71
N ASP A 4 22.33 31.81 3.06
CA ASP A 4 23.10 30.76 2.37
C ASP A 4 22.41 30.34 1.06
N LEU A 5 21.07 30.28 1.02
CA LEU A 5 20.34 30.10 -0.22
C LEU A 5 20.68 31.22 -1.23
N GLN A 6 20.59 32.47 -0.81
CA GLN A 6 20.94 33.62 -1.68
C GLN A 6 22.37 33.55 -2.23
N LYS A 7 23.34 33.16 -1.38
CA LYS A 7 24.72 32.97 -1.82
C LYS A 7 24.89 31.81 -2.80
N THR A 8 24.14 30.71 -2.59
CA THR A 8 24.20 29.53 -3.46
C THR A 8 23.56 29.84 -4.81
N VAL A 9 22.40 30.49 -4.80
CA VAL A 9 21.70 30.94 -6.03
C VAL A 9 22.54 31.95 -6.80
N SER A 10 23.16 32.94 -6.12
CA SER A 10 24.01 33.93 -6.78
C SER A 10 25.28 33.36 -7.44
N ARG A 11 25.66 32.13 -7.11
CA ARG A 11 26.77 31.38 -7.74
C ARG A 11 26.29 30.42 -8.84
N ASN A 12 24.98 30.28 -9.00
CA ASN A 12 24.39 29.35 -9.94
C ASN A 12 23.53 30.13 -10.96
N ASP A 13 24.07 30.29 -12.18
CA ASP A 13 23.40 31.05 -13.24
C ASP A 13 22.21 30.24 -13.89
N GLN A 14 22.05 28.99 -13.55
CA GLN A 14 21.07 28.09 -14.19
C GLN A 14 19.81 27.85 -13.35
N HIS A 15 19.86 28.11 -12.03
CA HIS A 15 18.78 27.77 -11.10
C HIS A 15 18.47 28.96 -10.20
N ASP A 16 17.20 29.19 -9.97
CA ASP A 16 16.70 30.21 -9.06
C ASP A 16 16.35 29.62 -7.67
N ALA A 17 15.86 30.48 -6.77
CA ALA A 17 15.52 30.08 -5.41
C ALA A 17 14.34 29.08 -5.38
N ASP A 18 13.42 29.19 -6.33
CA ASP A 18 12.24 28.34 -6.41
C ASP A 18 12.62 26.92 -6.83
N ASP A 19 13.63 26.75 -7.69
CA ASP A 19 14.18 25.44 -8.04
C ASP A 19 14.74 24.70 -6.81
N PHE A 20 15.48 25.41 -5.95
CA PHE A 20 16.03 24.85 -4.70
C PHE A 20 14.93 24.46 -3.72
N ILE A 21 13.88 25.29 -3.59
CA ILE A 21 12.71 25.01 -2.75
C ILE A 21 11.97 23.79 -3.29
N HIS A 22 11.78 23.74 -4.62
CA HIS A 22 11.12 22.61 -5.27
C HIS A 22 11.88 21.30 -5.05
N ALA A 23 13.19 21.30 -5.27
CA ALA A 23 14.05 20.14 -5.07
C ALA A 23 14.03 19.62 -3.61
N ALA A 24 14.12 20.55 -2.64
CA ALA A 24 14.01 20.21 -1.23
C ALA A 24 12.64 19.60 -0.89
N SER A 25 11.55 20.20 -1.38
CA SER A 25 10.19 19.72 -1.16
C SER A 25 9.95 18.37 -1.80
N GLN A 26 10.48 18.14 -3.00
CA GLN A 26 10.38 16.85 -3.69
C GLN A 26 11.14 15.77 -2.91
N LEU A 27 12.36 16.07 -2.41
CA LEU A 27 13.12 15.12 -1.61
C LEU A 27 12.41 14.78 -0.30
N MET A 28 11.83 15.79 0.39
CA MET A 28 11.03 15.57 1.61
C MET A 28 9.81 14.69 1.36
N SER A 29 9.14 14.84 0.23
CA SER A 29 7.92 14.07 -0.09
C SER A 29 8.20 12.65 -0.57
N SER A 30 9.32 12.44 -1.29
CA SER A 30 9.68 11.16 -1.91
C SER A 30 10.67 10.35 -1.09
N GLN A 31 11.35 10.98 -0.13
CA GLN A 31 12.45 10.45 0.68
C GLN A 31 13.70 10.11 -0.12
N PHE A 32 13.57 9.51 -1.32
CA PHE A 32 14.67 9.17 -2.23
C PHE A 32 14.41 9.68 -3.64
N LEU A 33 15.43 10.24 -4.26
CA LEU A 33 15.43 10.66 -5.66
C LEU A 33 16.46 9.85 -6.45
N TYR A 34 16.10 9.48 -7.69
CA TYR A 34 16.91 8.68 -8.59
C TYR A 34 17.24 9.46 -9.87
N ALA A 35 18.49 9.39 -10.31
CA ALA A 35 18.95 10.07 -11.53
C ALA A 35 18.28 9.55 -12.80
N ASP A 36 17.90 8.28 -12.82
CA ASP A 36 17.28 7.60 -13.97
C ASP A 36 15.77 7.81 -14.08
N ARG A 37 15.12 8.38 -13.05
CA ARG A 37 13.69 8.72 -13.09
C ARG A 37 13.48 10.12 -13.66
N PRO A 38 12.74 10.27 -14.77
CA PRO A 38 12.53 11.58 -15.37
C PRO A 38 11.97 12.63 -14.40
N VAL A 39 11.02 12.23 -13.54
CA VAL A 39 10.39 13.13 -12.55
C VAL A 39 11.37 13.60 -11.47
N HIS A 40 12.40 12.82 -11.14
CA HIS A 40 13.38 13.14 -10.09
C HIS A 40 14.65 13.81 -10.64
N ARG A 41 14.87 13.72 -11.95
CA ARG A 41 16.16 13.98 -12.57
C ARG A 41 16.70 15.38 -12.29
N ASP A 42 15.87 16.39 -12.50
CA ASP A 42 16.31 17.79 -12.36
C ASP A 42 16.64 18.11 -10.90
N SER A 43 15.77 17.71 -9.96
CA SER A 43 16.03 17.86 -8.53
C SER A 43 17.24 17.04 -8.06
N TYR A 44 17.42 15.82 -8.59
CA TYR A 44 18.59 15.00 -8.27
C TYR A 44 19.88 15.72 -8.64
N PHE A 45 20.02 16.23 -9.88
CA PHE A 45 21.23 16.89 -10.32
C PHE A 45 21.43 18.23 -9.64
N LEU A 46 20.36 18.99 -9.36
CA LEU A 46 20.44 20.22 -8.59
C LEU A 46 21.00 19.98 -7.19
N ILE A 47 20.46 18.96 -6.48
CA ILE A 47 20.93 18.60 -5.14
C ILE A 47 22.35 18.06 -5.18
N ALA A 48 22.68 17.17 -6.13
CA ALA A 48 24.03 16.61 -6.30
C ALA A 48 25.08 17.69 -6.59
N GLY A 49 24.73 18.73 -7.33
CA GLY A 49 25.59 19.86 -7.61
C GLY A 49 25.77 20.84 -6.43
N ASN A 50 24.89 20.77 -5.42
CA ASN A 50 24.85 21.70 -4.29
C ASN A 50 24.75 20.97 -2.93
N LEU A 51 25.48 19.86 -2.80
CA LEU A 51 25.38 18.95 -1.64
C LEU A 51 25.58 19.64 -0.29
N ASP A 52 26.55 20.56 -0.18
CA ASP A 52 26.85 21.23 1.10
C ASP A 52 25.66 22.08 1.57
N TYR A 53 25.00 22.78 0.64
CA TYR A 53 23.79 23.54 0.97
C TYR A 53 22.67 22.64 1.47
N PHE A 54 22.36 21.56 0.74
CA PHE A 54 21.26 20.66 1.10
C PHE A 54 21.58 19.83 2.36
N ARG A 55 22.83 19.44 2.60
CA ARG A 55 23.22 18.81 3.88
C ARG A 55 22.93 19.74 5.06
N ASN A 56 23.40 20.97 5.01
CA ASN A 56 23.17 21.94 6.08
C ASN A 56 21.66 22.23 6.28
N LEU A 57 20.89 22.26 5.18
CA LEU A 57 19.44 22.45 5.23
C LEU A 57 18.75 21.30 5.96
N PHE A 58 19.04 20.06 5.57
CA PHE A 58 18.41 18.89 6.14
C PHE A 58 18.90 18.59 7.56
N GLU A 59 20.18 18.76 7.85
CA GLU A 59 20.73 18.64 9.21
C GLU A 59 20.06 19.61 10.19
N ALA A 60 19.77 20.82 9.77
CA ALA A 60 19.08 21.80 10.62
C ALA A 60 17.67 21.43 11.00
N ILE A 61 17.04 20.48 10.30
CA ILE A 61 15.71 19.94 10.61
C ILE A 61 15.77 18.48 11.09
N GLY A 62 16.96 17.98 11.43
CA GLY A 62 17.14 16.65 12.02
C GLY A 62 17.16 15.49 11.00
N TRP A 63 17.55 15.77 9.75
CA TRP A 63 17.70 14.75 8.70
C TRP A 63 19.11 14.68 8.17
N SER A 64 19.59 13.50 7.83
CA SER A 64 20.87 13.27 7.16
C SER A 64 20.66 13.08 5.66
N LEU A 65 21.39 13.85 4.84
CA LEU A 65 21.41 13.67 3.39
C LEU A 65 22.39 12.57 3.02
N ILE A 66 21.91 11.54 2.34
CA ILE A 66 22.69 10.45 1.76
C ILE A 66 22.84 10.69 0.26
N TYR A 67 24.05 10.50 -0.26
CA TYR A 67 24.34 10.59 -1.69
C TYR A 67 25.17 9.39 -2.12
N GLN A 68 24.64 8.60 -3.03
CA GLN A 68 25.26 7.38 -3.59
C GLN A 68 25.35 7.51 -5.11
N PRO A 69 26.41 8.14 -5.63
CA PRO A 69 26.55 8.37 -7.07
C PRO A 69 26.68 7.08 -7.88
N ASP A 70 27.31 6.03 -7.33
CA ASP A 70 27.52 4.74 -8.01
C ASP A 70 26.18 4.00 -8.23
N GLU A 71 25.23 4.17 -7.32
CA GLU A 71 23.89 3.61 -7.39
C GLU A 71 22.86 4.63 -7.92
N ALA A 72 23.33 5.81 -8.33
CA ALA A 72 22.57 6.89 -8.93
C ALA A 72 21.34 7.36 -8.13
N PHE A 73 21.42 7.38 -6.79
CA PHE A 73 20.37 7.91 -5.93
C PHE A 73 20.91 8.86 -4.86
N LEU A 74 20.03 9.68 -4.34
CA LEU A 74 20.20 10.43 -3.11
C LEU A 74 18.93 10.36 -2.26
N GLY A 75 19.05 10.58 -0.97
CA GLY A 75 17.93 10.45 -0.05
C GLY A 75 18.16 11.15 1.27
N ILE A 76 17.12 11.19 2.08
CA ILE A 76 17.17 11.69 3.45
C ILE A 76 16.72 10.64 4.44
N LEU A 77 17.45 10.51 5.55
CA LEU A 77 17.08 9.67 6.68
C LEU A 77 17.00 10.52 7.95
N PRO A 78 16.05 10.23 8.86
CA PRO A 78 15.95 10.94 10.13
C PRO A 78 17.20 10.68 10.98
N GLN A 79 17.69 11.73 11.65
CA GLN A 79 18.77 11.60 12.63
C GLN A 79 18.19 11.16 13.98
N GLY A 80 18.84 10.16 14.61
CA GLY A 80 18.45 9.65 15.91
C GLY A 80 17.26 8.69 15.86
N GLU A 81 16.64 8.45 17.04
CA GLU A 81 15.57 7.45 17.22
C GLU A 81 14.18 7.95 16.82
N GLN A 82 14.05 9.10 16.22
CA GLN A 82 12.77 9.64 15.78
C GLN A 82 12.20 8.80 14.64
N ARG A 83 11.25 7.95 14.96
CA ARG A 83 10.51 7.16 13.96
C ARG A 83 9.44 8.02 13.31
N VAL A 84 9.62 8.32 12.03
CA VAL A 84 8.66 9.12 11.26
C VAL A 84 7.49 8.26 10.80
N LEU A 85 7.73 6.98 10.51
CA LEU A 85 6.70 6.05 10.06
C LEU A 85 6.68 4.80 10.96
N LYS A 86 5.50 4.47 11.50
CA LYS A 86 5.27 3.20 12.19
C LYS A 86 4.70 2.21 11.18
N LEU A 87 5.45 1.17 10.88
CA LEU A 87 5.00 0.06 10.06
C LEU A 87 4.18 -0.91 10.90
N LYS A 88 3.17 -1.50 10.30
CA LYS A 88 2.48 -2.67 10.84
C LYS A 88 3.37 -3.90 10.73
N LEU A 89 3.04 -4.97 11.45
CA LEU A 89 3.85 -6.19 11.45
C LEU A 89 4.03 -6.78 10.05
N ASP A 90 2.95 -6.93 9.31
CA ASP A 90 2.97 -7.44 7.94
C ASP A 90 3.79 -6.56 6.98
N GLU A 91 3.74 -5.24 7.14
CA GLU A 91 4.57 -4.29 6.39
C GLU A 91 6.06 -4.46 6.72
N SER A 92 6.38 -4.60 8.01
CA SER A 92 7.76 -4.81 8.47
C SER A 92 8.31 -6.14 7.94
N LEU A 93 7.55 -7.22 8.06
CA LEU A 93 7.96 -8.55 7.59
C LEU A 93 8.15 -8.58 6.07
N LEU A 94 7.25 -7.99 5.29
CA LEU A 94 7.41 -7.88 3.83
C LEU A 94 8.62 -7.04 3.43
N MET A 95 8.90 -5.96 4.18
CA MET A 95 10.08 -5.12 3.94
C MET A 95 11.37 -5.90 4.21
N LEU A 96 11.41 -6.70 5.28
CA LEU A 96 12.56 -7.56 5.59
C LEU A 96 12.73 -8.67 4.55
N CYS A 97 11.64 -9.25 4.04
CA CYS A 97 11.69 -10.21 2.93
C CYS A 97 12.25 -9.58 1.64
N LEU A 98 11.86 -8.35 1.31
CA LEU A 98 12.44 -7.61 0.17
C LEU A 98 13.93 -7.36 0.36
N ARG A 99 14.36 -7.02 1.59
CA ARG A 99 15.77 -6.85 1.92
C ARG A 99 16.55 -8.16 1.71
N GLN A 100 16.00 -9.28 2.18
CA GLN A 100 16.60 -10.61 1.97
C GLN A 100 16.71 -10.97 0.48
N GLN A 101 15.64 -10.74 -0.30
CA GLN A 101 15.69 -10.98 -1.75
C GLN A 101 16.75 -10.12 -2.45
N TYR A 102 16.85 -8.84 -2.04
CA TYR A 102 17.85 -7.94 -2.60
C TYR A 102 19.28 -8.47 -2.36
N GLU A 103 19.61 -8.91 -1.13
CA GLU A 103 20.92 -9.48 -0.82
C GLU A 103 21.19 -10.78 -1.57
N GLN A 104 20.22 -11.69 -1.64
CA GLN A 104 20.37 -12.93 -2.41
C GLN A 104 20.65 -12.64 -3.89
N LYS A 105 19.95 -11.67 -4.48
CA LYS A 105 20.17 -11.25 -5.86
C LYS A 105 21.55 -10.58 -6.05
N LEU A 106 21.99 -9.81 -5.06
CA LEU A 106 23.31 -9.17 -5.07
C LEU A 106 24.43 -10.22 -4.98
N GLU A 107 24.32 -11.19 -4.09
CA GLU A 107 25.28 -12.30 -3.94
C GLU A 107 25.37 -13.17 -5.21
N ASN A 108 24.26 -13.35 -5.91
CA ASN A 108 24.19 -14.10 -7.15
C ASN A 108 24.59 -13.29 -8.39
N PHE A 109 24.99 -12.01 -8.23
CA PHE A 109 25.29 -11.09 -9.33
C PHE A 109 24.08 -10.85 -10.28
N GLU A 110 22.85 -10.95 -9.76
CA GLU A 110 21.60 -10.77 -10.50
C GLU A 110 21.03 -9.33 -10.35
N VAL A 111 21.89 -8.35 -10.05
CA VAL A 111 21.54 -6.95 -9.86
C VAL A 111 22.01 -6.14 -11.08
N GLU A 112 21.12 -5.36 -11.68
CA GLU A 112 21.42 -4.48 -12.81
C GLU A 112 21.26 -3.02 -12.41
N GLY A 113 22.31 -2.22 -12.58
CA GLY A 113 22.29 -0.80 -12.20
C GLY A 113 21.90 -0.55 -10.73
N GLY A 114 22.32 -1.43 -9.84
CA GLY A 114 21.97 -1.37 -8.41
C GLY A 114 20.57 -1.88 -8.07
N LYS A 115 19.79 -2.41 -9.04
CA LYS A 115 18.39 -2.82 -8.85
C LYS A 115 18.23 -4.33 -8.99
N ALA A 116 17.49 -4.95 -8.08
CA ALA A 116 17.16 -6.37 -8.12
C ALA A 116 15.74 -6.59 -8.67
N TYR A 117 15.58 -7.60 -9.52
CA TYR A 117 14.30 -7.93 -10.14
C TYR A 117 13.68 -9.15 -9.46
N THR A 118 12.39 -9.06 -9.16
CA THR A 118 11.59 -10.11 -8.51
C THR A 118 10.13 -10.00 -8.94
N SER A 119 9.26 -10.81 -8.34
CA SER A 119 7.82 -10.73 -8.55
C SER A 119 7.06 -10.84 -7.22
N THR A 120 5.77 -10.51 -7.23
CA THR A 120 4.92 -10.68 -6.04
C THR A 120 4.86 -12.13 -5.60
N ASP A 121 4.83 -13.08 -6.54
CA ASP A 121 4.81 -14.51 -6.22
C ASP A 121 6.08 -14.98 -5.52
N GLU A 122 7.25 -14.54 -5.99
CA GLU A 122 8.53 -14.84 -5.34
C GLU A 122 8.58 -14.22 -3.95
N LEU A 123 8.13 -12.98 -3.79
CA LEU A 123 8.08 -12.29 -2.51
C LEU A 123 7.15 -13.01 -1.51
N LEU A 124 5.95 -13.41 -1.94
CA LEU A 124 5.00 -14.08 -1.06
C LEU A 124 5.44 -15.50 -0.69
N ARG A 125 6.09 -16.23 -1.61
CA ARG A 125 6.70 -17.53 -1.28
C ARG A 125 7.80 -17.37 -0.23
N LEU A 126 8.66 -16.35 -0.39
CA LEU A 126 9.71 -16.08 0.59
C LEU A 126 9.10 -15.68 1.94
N PHE A 127 8.07 -14.83 1.93
CA PHE A 127 7.34 -14.42 3.13
C PHE A 127 6.78 -15.64 3.89
N ALA A 128 6.03 -16.52 3.21
CA ALA A 128 5.48 -17.72 3.81
C ALA A 128 6.56 -18.67 4.37
N ASN A 129 7.67 -18.82 3.64
CA ASN A 129 8.77 -19.71 4.04
C ASN A 129 9.54 -19.19 5.26
N LEU A 130 9.76 -17.86 5.36
CA LEU A 130 10.53 -17.28 6.46
C LEU A 130 9.70 -17.04 7.71
N THR A 131 8.42 -16.67 7.53
CA THR A 131 7.58 -16.26 8.66
C THR A 131 6.66 -17.36 9.16
N GLY A 132 6.35 -18.37 8.33
CA GLY A 132 5.34 -19.38 8.61
C GLY A 132 3.90 -18.83 8.68
N LYS A 133 3.70 -17.55 8.35
CA LYS A 133 2.41 -16.87 8.46
C LYS A 133 1.60 -16.95 7.16
N ASP A 134 0.30 -16.71 7.30
CA ASP A 134 -0.60 -16.56 6.16
C ASP A 134 -0.19 -15.36 5.30
N ILE A 135 -0.20 -15.57 3.99
CA ILE A 135 0.10 -14.52 3.03
C ILE A 135 -0.97 -13.42 3.08
N PRO A 136 -0.58 -12.13 3.01
CA PRO A 136 -1.54 -11.04 2.94
C PRO A 136 -2.49 -11.19 1.76
N ASN A 137 -3.77 -10.86 1.95
CA ASN A 137 -4.72 -10.85 0.84
C ASN A 137 -4.34 -9.79 -0.22
N GLU A 138 -4.89 -9.91 -1.41
CA GLU A 138 -4.55 -9.09 -2.58
C GLU A 138 -4.70 -7.58 -2.32
N THR A 139 -5.75 -7.16 -1.61
CA THR A 139 -5.99 -5.76 -1.27
C THR A 139 -4.90 -5.23 -0.34
N ARG A 140 -4.60 -5.98 0.71
CA ARG A 140 -3.56 -5.62 1.67
C ARG A 140 -2.17 -5.58 1.03
N LEU A 141 -1.86 -6.57 0.20
CA LEU A 141 -0.60 -6.58 -0.56
C LEU A 141 -0.46 -5.33 -1.45
N LYS A 142 -1.52 -4.95 -2.16
CA LYS A 142 -1.52 -3.73 -2.99
C LYS A 142 -1.27 -2.46 -2.18
N GLU A 143 -1.84 -2.36 -0.97
CA GLU A 143 -1.59 -1.25 -0.04
C GLU A 143 -0.13 -1.18 0.38
N VAL A 144 0.44 -2.30 0.82
CA VAL A 144 1.84 -2.39 1.25
C VAL A 144 2.81 -2.07 0.10
N LEU A 145 2.58 -2.65 -1.07
CA LEU A 145 3.40 -2.34 -2.25
C LEU A 145 3.28 -0.87 -2.68
N SER A 146 2.11 -0.25 -2.48
CA SER A 146 1.93 1.19 -2.75
C SER A 146 2.70 2.05 -1.76
N LEU A 147 2.73 1.66 -0.48
CA LEU A 147 3.55 2.31 0.55
C LEU A 147 5.04 2.25 0.16
N PHE A 148 5.55 1.07 -0.15
CA PHE A 148 6.96 0.89 -0.52
C PHE A 148 7.34 1.61 -1.82
N THR A 149 6.43 1.65 -2.79
CA THR A 149 6.62 2.42 -4.03
C THR A 149 6.68 3.92 -3.75
N ARG A 150 5.82 4.44 -2.87
CA ARG A 150 5.80 5.86 -2.48
C ARG A 150 7.12 6.28 -1.85
N HIS A 151 7.70 5.43 -1.00
CA HIS A 151 8.98 5.68 -0.35
C HIS A 151 10.20 5.27 -1.20
N GLY A 152 10.00 4.92 -2.47
CA GLY A 152 11.07 4.64 -3.40
C GLY A 152 11.85 3.36 -3.13
N LEU A 153 11.34 2.44 -2.31
CA LEU A 153 12.00 1.17 -2.01
C LEU A 153 11.84 0.16 -3.16
N ILE A 154 10.69 0.21 -3.83
CA ILE A 154 10.40 -0.65 -4.98
C ILE A 154 9.81 0.16 -6.14
N GLU A 155 9.83 -0.45 -7.32
CA GLU A 155 9.05 -0.02 -8.48
C GLU A 155 8.24 -1.20 -9.00
N ARG A 156 6.99 -0.92 -9.41
CA ARG A 156 6.12 -1.93 -10.02
C ARG A 156 6.29 -1.91 -11.53
N GLY A 157 6.53 -3.08 -12.12
CA GLY A 157 6.59 -3.27 -13.56
C GLY A 157 5.19 -3.28 -14.20
N LYS A 158 5.17 -3.43 -15.51
CA LYS A 158 3.91 -3.62 -16.25
C LYS A 158 3.34 -5.00 -15.93
N LEU A 159 2.03 -5.06 -15.71
CA LEU A 159 1.31 -6.30 -15.54
C LEU A 159 1.39 -7.14 -16.82
N ASP A 160 1.58 -8.44 -16.65
CA ASP A 160 1.42 -9.40 -17.75
C ASP A 160 -0.10 -9.67 -17.93
N GLU A 161 -0.57 -9.61 -19.16
CA GLU A 161 -1.97 -9.91 -19.49
C GLU A 161 -2.34 -11.38 -19.18
N THR A 162 -1.34 -12.27 -19.19
CA THR A 162 -1.52 -13.71 -18.91
C THR A 162 -1.57 -14.01 -17.43
N ASP A 163 -0.93 -13.20 -16.58
CA ASP A 163 -0.92 -13.35 -15.11
C ASP A 163 -1.04 -11.99 -14.41
N PRO A 164 -2.23 -11.41 -14.36
CA PRO A 164 -2.45 -10.07 -13.81
C PRO A 164 -2.27 -10.00 -12.27
N LYS A 165 -2.15 -11.12 -11.58
CA LYS A 165 -1.93 -11.17 -10.13
C LYS A 165 -0.46 -11.13 -9.77
N ASN A 166 0.41 -11.64 -10.61
CA ASN A 166 1.84 -11.65 -10.40
C ASN A 166 2.49 -10.37 -10.94
N ILE A 167 2.69 -9.40 -10.06
CA ILE A 167 3.24 -8.09 -10.42
C ILE A 167 4.76 -8.18 -10.45
N PRO A 168 5.42 -7.84 -11.58
CA PRO A 168 6.87 -7.69 -11.59
C PRO A 168 7.29 -6.54 -10.67
N LEU A 169 8.29 -6.79 -9.83
CA LEU A 169 8.82 -5.83 -8.88
C LEU A 169 10.31 -5.58 -9.15
N ARG A 170 10.72 -4.34 -8.97
CA ARG A 170 12.11 -3.93 -8.98
C ARG A 170 12.45 -3.35 -7.62
N ILE A 171 13.35 -4.00 -6.89
CA ILE A 171 13.82 -3.57 -5.57
C ILE A 171 14.96 -2.60 -5.79
N ASN A 172 14.86 -1.42 -5.21
CA ASN A 172 15.87 -0.37 -5.33
C ASN A 172 16.96 -0.52 -4.25
N PRO A 173 18.19 -0.03 -4.48
CA PRO A 173 19.30 -0.13 -3.53
C PRO A 173 19.04 0.61 -2.20
N THR A 174 18.10 1.55 -2.20
CA THR A 174 17.65 2.27 -1.00
C THR A 174 17.10 1.38 0.09
N ILE A 175 16.68 0.13 -0.22
CA ILE A 175 16.27 -0.87 0.77
C ILE A 175 17.39 -1.10 1.82
N ARG A 176 18.66 -1.04 1.41
CA ARG A 176 19.83 -1.19 2.30
C ARG A 176 20.03 -0.01 3.25
N GLN A 177 19.52 1.16 2.89
CA GLN A 177 19.60 2.35 3.74
C GLN A 177 18.49 2.38 4.79
N VAL A 178 17.34 1.79 4.50
CA VAL A 178 16.17 1.76 5.38
C VAL A 178 16.22 0.55 6.31
N VAL A 179 16.65 -0.59 5.81
CA VAL A 179 16.74 -1.85 6.55
C VAL A 179 18.20 -2.13 6.88
N VAL A 180 18.54 -2.04 8.16
CA VAL A 180 19.90 -2.24 8.68
C VAL A 180 20.43 -3.66 8.47
N GLU A 181 21.74 -3.88 8.69
CA GLU A 181 22.41 -5.15 8.41
C GLU A 181 21.85 -6.34 9.21
N ASP A 182 21.43 -6.13 10.46
CA ASP A 182 20.84 -7.17 11.31
C ASP A 182 19.34 -7.41 11.03
N TYR A 183 18.97 -7.45 9.76
CA TYR A 183 17.57 -7.64 9.37
C TYR A 183 17.06 -9.08 9.58
N ILE A 184 17.96 -10.09 9.57
CA ILE A 184 17.59 -11.49 9.85
C ILE A 184 17.18 -11.62 11.31
N GLY A 185 17.99 -11.12 12.26
CA GLY A 185 17.65 -11.12 13.68
C GLY A 185 16.36 -10.34 13.97
N GLN A 186 16.10 -9.25 13.24
CA GLN A 186 14.84 -8.51 13.34
C GLN A 186 13.65 -9.32 12.83
N LEU A 187 13.80 -10.06 11.74
CA LEU A 187 12.77 -10.93 11.20
C LEU A 187 12.42 -12.05 12.18
N GLU A 188 13.42 -12.73 12.73
CA GLU A 188 13.25 -13.77 13.74
C GLU A 188 12.55 -13.21 14.99
N ALA A 189 13.00 -12.08 15.51
CA ALA A 189 12.40 -11.44 16.69
C ALA A 189 10.93 -11.05 16.47
N LEU A 190 10.57 -10.55 15.27
CA LEU A 190 9.18 -10.19 14.95
C LEU A 190 8.28 -11.43 14.78
N CYS A 191 8.82 -12.54 14.28
CA CYS A 191 8.08 -13.79 14.21
C CYS A 191 7.82 -14.39 15.59
N ASP A 192 8.82 -14.35 16.49
CA ASP A 192 8.72 -14.90 17.85
C ASP A 192 7.73 -14.11 18.75
N VAL A 193 7.69 -12.78 18.62
CA VAL A 193 6.75 -11.94 19.37
C VAL A 193 5.30 -12.29 19.04
N ASP A 194 5.00 -12.49 17.77
CA ASP A 194 3.64 -12.79 17.33
C ASP A 194 3.18 -14.19 17.76
N ILE A 195 4.09 -15.17 17.79
CA ILE A 195 3.81 -16.51 18.32
C ILE A 195 3.47 -16.44 19.80
N ARG A 196 4.19 -15.62 20.57
CA ARG A 196 3.94 -15.45 22.01
C ARG A 196 2.59 -14.77 22.26
N ASP A 197 2.26 -13.71 21.52
CA ASP A 197 0.98 -13.00 21.65
C ASP A 197 -0.22 -13.90 21.25
N GLN A 198 -0.04 -14.81 20.27
CA GLN A 198 -1.06 -15.80 19.91
C GLN A 198 -1.27 -16.85 21.00
N LEU A 199 -0.18 -17.37 21.60
CA LEU A 199 -0.27 -18.32 22.71
C LEU A 199 -0.90 -17.72 23.95
N GLU A 200 -0.57 -16.47 24.30
CA GLU A 200 -1.17 -15.77 25.44
C GLU A 200 -2.67 -15.47 25.22
N SER A 201 -3.09 -15.20 23.97
CA SER A 201 -4.51 -14.98 23.64
C SER A 201 -5.35 -16.27 23.63
N GLU A 202 -4.73 -17.43 23.38
CA GLU A 202 -5.41 -18.74 23.45
C GLU A 202 -5.54 -19.26 24.89
N GLU A 203 -4.63 -18.89 25.80
CA GLU A 203 -4.71 -19.29 27.22
C GLU A 203 -5.74 -18.47 28.02
N ASP A 204 -6.08 -17.24 27.61
CA ASP A 204 -7.05 -16.39 28.32
C ASP A 204 -8.54 -16.64 27.97
N HIS A 205 -8.86 -17.51 27.00
CA HIS A 205 -10.23 -17.80 26.58
C HIS A 205 -10.63 -19.28 26.49
N PRO A 206 -10.57 -20.09 27.58
CA PRO A 206 -11.16 -21.42 27.54
C PRO A 206 -12.64 -21.51 27.96
N ALA A 207 -13.29 -20.42 28.43
CA ALA A 207 -14.62 -20.51 29.06
C ALA A 207 -15.76 -19.67 28.43
N GLU A 208 -15.47 -18.70 27.56
CA GLU A 208 -16.55 -17.85 27.01
C GLU A 208 -17.09 -18.32 25.65
N ALA A 209 -16.35 -19.14 24.90
CA ALA A 209 -16.79 -19.64 23.60
C ALA A 209 -17.95 -20.64 23.69
N GLU A 210 -18.09 -21.39 24.80
CA GLU A 210 -19.22 -22.33 25.01
C GLU A 210 -20.51 -21.61 25.48
N ALA A 211 -20.38 -20.48 26.21
CA ALA A 211 -21.53 -19.70 26.66
C ALA A 211 -22.17 -18.87 25.54
N GLU A 212 -21.38 -18.30 24.62
CA GLU A 212 -21.90 -17.57 23.45
C GLU A 212 -22.56 -18.49 22.41
N ALA A 213 -22.12 -19.75 22.31
CA ALA A 213 -22.73 -20.71 21.39
C ALA A 213 -24.12 -21.20 21.88
N GLU A 214 -24.38 -21.30 23.20
CA GLU A 214 -25.67 -21.62 23.75
C GLU A 214 -26.65 -20.45 23.66
N ASP A 215 -26.18 -19.21 23.88
CA ASP A 215 -27.02 -18.01 23.81
C ASP A 215 -27.41 -17.68 22.35
N ALA A 216 -26.51 -17.91 21.40
CA ALA A 216 -26.79 -17.79 19.97
C ALA A 216 -27.81 -18.86 19.47
N ALA A 217 -27.79 -20.05 20.04
CA ALA A 217 -28.73 -21.12 19.67
C ALA A 217 -30.15 -20.85 20.22
N VAL A 218 -30.28 -20.23 21.39
CA VAL A 218 -31.57 -19.82 21.98
C VAL A 218 -32.13 -18.61 21.24
N GLY A 219 -31.32 -17.63 20.86
CA GLY A 219 -31.72 -16.46 20.07
C GLY A 219 -32.20 -16.83 18.66
N ALA A 220 -31.54 -17.80 18.01
CA ALA A 220 -31.93 -18.29 16.68
C ALA A 220 -33.26 -19.09 16.67
N ARG A 221 -33.63 -19.78 17.75
CA ARG A 221 -34.91 -20.44 17.89
C ARG A 221 -36.04 -19.44 18.09
N SER A 222 -35.88 -18.44 18.93
CA SER A 222 -36.85 -17.37 19.18
C SER A 222 -37.13 -16.54 17.91
N ALA A 223 -36.09 -16.22 17.13
CA ALA A 223 -36.23 -15.49 15.87
C ALA A 223 -36.93 -16.31 14.75
N ARG A 224 -36.83 -17.64 14.78
CA ARG A 224 -37.54 -18.52 13.84
C ARG A 224 -39.03 -18.65 14.17
N GLU A 225 -39.40 -18.71 15.45
CA GLU A 225 -40.80 -18.76 15.87
C GLU A 225 -41.52 -17.42 15.55
N GLN A 226 -40.89 -16.27 15.80
CA GLN A 226 -41.48 -14.98 15.45
C GLN A 226 -41.61 -14.75 13.93
N LYS A 227 -40.75 -15.33 13.13
CA LYS A 227 -40.83 -15.21 11.66
C LYS A 227 -41.92 -16.10 11.06
N ASN A 228 -42.20 -17.23 11.66
CA ASN A 228 -43.30 -18.10 11.24
C ASN A 228 -44.70 -17.51 11.58
N ASP A 229 -44.83 -16.87 12.77
CA ASP A 229 -46.08 -16.21 13.16
C ASP A 229 -46.37 -14.98 12.26
N ALA A 230 -45.35 -14.21 11.91
CA ALA A 230 -45.52 -13.07 11.00
C ALA A 230 -45.85 -13.48 9.56
N THR A 231 -45.39 -14.65 9.11
CA THR A 231 -45.69 -15.16 7.76
C THR A 231 -47.14 -15.72 7.68
N GLN A 232 -47.64 -16.35 8.74
CA GLN A 232 -49.02 -16.84 8.80
C GLN A 232 -50.03 -15.69 8.88
N GLN A 233 -49.75 -14.63 9.63
CA GLN A 233 -50.62 -13.44 9.67
C GLN A 233 -50.67 -12.69 8.34
N ALA A 234 -49.57 -12.62 7.58
CA ALA A 234 -49.55 -11.99 6.26
C ALA A 234 -50.28 -12.81 5.18
N GLU A 235 -50.34 -14.15 5.28
CA GLU A 235 -51.13 -15.00 4.37
C GLU A 235 -52.63 -14.93 4.66
N ASP A 236 -53.03 -14.80 5.91
CA ASP A 236 -54.43 -14.64 6.29
C ASP A 236 -55.01 -13.26 5.89
N GLU A 237 -54.23 -12.15 6.04
CA GLU A 237 -54.65 -10.83 5.56
C GLU A 237 -54.72 -10.72 4.03
N ALA A 238 -53.85 -11.45 3.29
CA ALA A 238 -53.90 -11.49 1.83
C ALA A 238 -55.11 -12.21 1.28
N LEU A 239 -55.61 -13.22 1.97
CA LEU A 239 -56.83 -13.97 1.63
C LEU A 239 -58.12 -13.17 1.88
N GLU A 240 -58.15 -12.31 2.90
CA GLU A 240 -59.30 -11.44 3.18
C GLU A 240 -59.43 -10.28 2.17
N GLN A 241 -58.31 -9.73 1.67
CA GLN A 241 -58.29 -8.66 0.67
C GLN A 241 -58.64 -9.15 -0.76
N ALA A 242 -58.43 -10.42 -1.09
CA ALA A 242 -58.75 -10.98 -2.40
C ALA A 242 -60.24 -11.26 -2.59
N SER A 243 -61.06 -11.26 -1.48
CA SER A 243 -62.49 -11.55 -1.51
C SER A 243 -63.37 -10.31 -1.76
N SER A 244 -62.80 -9.09 -1.82
CA SER A 244 -63.61 -7.84 -1.86
C SER A 244 -63.49 -6.99 -3.14
N ALA A 245 -62.85 -7.49 -4.22
CA ALA A 245 -62.73 -6.76 -5.48
C ALA A 245 -63.55 -7.36 -6.63
N GLN A 246 -64.69 -6.82 -6.92
CA GLN A 246 -65.46 -7.05 -8.15
C GLN A 246 -64.99 -6.09 -9.28
N PRO A 247 -65.12 -6.51 -10.56
CA PRO A 247 -64.51 -5.80 -11.70
C PRO A 247 -65.45 -4.77 -12.31
N THR A 248 -64.94 -3.64 -12.74
CA THR A 248 -65.60 -2.73 -13.71
C THR A 248 -64.75 -2.62 -14.97
N ALA A 249 -65.43 -2.75 -16.09
CA ALA A 249 -64.96 -2.81 -17.46
C ALA A 249 -64.83 -1.41 -18.12
N GLU A 250 -64.20 -1.45 -19.33
CA GLU A 250 -64.15 -0.43 -20.40
C GLU A 250 -63.07 0.66 -20.21
N ASP A 251 -62.21 0.91 -21.15
CA ASP A 251 -62.43 1.29 -22.55
C ASP A 251 -61.08 1.20 -23.36
N SER A 252 -61.23 0.96 -24.67
CA SER A 252 -60.17 0.78 -25.65
C SER A 252 -59.74 2.07 -26.37
N PRO A 253 -58.73 2.04 -27.30
CA PRO A 253 -57.78 3.15 -27.55
C PRO A 253 -58.14 4.08 -28.72
N PRO A 254 -57.26 4.98 -29.10
CA PRO A 254 -56.94 5.12 -30.52
C PRO A 254 -55.46 5.24 -30.86
N ARG A 255 -55.17 4.72 -32.04
CA ARG A 255 -54.00 4.90 -32.90
C ARG A 255 -53.88 6.32 -33.43
N THR A 256 -52.67 6.69 -33.84
CA THR A 256 -52.26 7.33 -35.13
C THR A 256 -50.75 7.57 -35.06
N ASP A 257 -49.92 6.94 -35.93
CA ASP A 257 -49.44 7.35 -37.27
C ASP A 257 -48.72 8.73 -37.20
N ASP A 258 -47.45 8.82 -37.57
CA ASP A 258 -46.95 8.93 -38.94
C ASP A 258 -45.56 9.66 -38.98
N GLN A 259 -44.70 9.20 -39.89
CA GLN A 259 -43.68 9.90 -40.71
C GLN A 259 -42.39 10.44 -40.08
N ALA A 260 -41.24 9.84 -40.32
CA ALA A 260 -40.42 9.97 -41.57
C ALA A 260 -39.86 11.37 -41.88
N GLN A 261 -38.56 11.42 -41.97
CA GLN A 261 -37.66 12.07 -42.94
C GLN A 261 -36.29 12.35 -42.32
N GLU A 262 -35.20 11.64 -42.77
CA GLU A 262 -34.25 12.04 -43.82
C GLU A 262 -33.73 13.49 -43.72
N THR A 263 -32.41 13.63 -43.58
CA THR A 263 -31.40 14.11 -44.53
C THR A 263 -30.11 14.46 -43.79
N GLN A 264 -28.98 13.85 -44.19
CA GLN A 264 -27.83 14.39 -44.93
C GLN A 264 -27.28 15.76 -44.48
N SER A 265 -26.10 15.78 -43.91
CA SER A 265 -24.85 16.31 -44.49
C SER A 265 -23.71 16.03 -43.56
#